data_9fb793930d3fc2c8bdaff8538c969e18
#
_entry.id   9fb793930d3fc2c8bdaff8538c969e18
#
_cell.length_a   1.000
_cell.length_b   1.000
_cell.length_c   1.000
_cell.angle_alpha   90.00
_cell.angle_beta   90.00
_cell.angle_gamma   90.00
#
_symmetry.space_group_name_H-M   'P 1'
#
loop_
_entity.id
_entity.type
_entity.pdbx_description
1 polymer ?
#
loop_
_entity_poly.entity_id
_entity_poly.type
_entity_poly.pdbx_seq_one_letter_code
_entity_poly.pdbx_strand_id
1 'polypeptide(L)'
;MLAGATSCADPLFIHQGFSIFHAYPENEQSSPLDKSSSGLIAAEGASMCVLKRYDDAVRDGDHIYAVIRGTGLSNDGKGKFVLNPNPQGQILAYERAYEQAQID
;
A
#
# COMPACT_ATOMS: atom_id res chain seq x y z
N MET A 1 0.53 20.22 3.05
CA MET A 1 1.28 19.27 3.92
C MET A 1 2.15 18.38 3.06
N LEU A 2 3.38 18.09 3.48
CA LEU A 2 4.23 17.10 2.83
C LEU A 2 3.95 15.71 3.45
N ALA A 3 3.77 14.72 2.60
CA ALA A 3 3.63 13.33 3.00
C ALA A 3 4.55 12.47 2.14
N GLY A 4 5.21 11.52 2.74
CA GLY A 4 6.13 10.67 2.01
C GLY A 4 6.68 9.55 2.86
N ALA A 5 7.42 8.68 2.21
CA ALA A 5 8.12 7.57 2.86
C ALA A 5 9.45 7.30 2.15
N THR A 6 10.35 6.72 2.90
CA THR A 6 11.59 6.16 2.39
C THR A 6 11.67 4.69 2.77
N SER A 7 12.18 3.88 1.87
CA SER A 7 12.57 2.50 2.14
C SER A 7 14.07 2.38 1.88
N CYS A 8 14.83 2.30 2.94
CA CYS A 8 16.29 2.19 2.86
C CYS A 8 16.72 1.39 4.10
N ALA A 9 16.82 0.09 3.96
CA ALA A 9 17.26 -0.80 5.02
C ALA A 9 18.53 -1.54 4.58
N ASP A 10 19.22 -2.16 5.53
CA ASP A 10 20.35 -3.03 5.19
C ASP A 10 19.89 -4.13 4.21
N PRO A 11 20.43 -4.15 2.97
CA PRO A 11 19.94 -5.08 1.94
C PRO A 11 20.12 -6.54 2.37
N LEU A 12 21.22 -6.87 3.06
CA LEU A 12 21.47 -8.22 3.50
C LEU A 12 20.42 -8.69 4.50
N PHE A 13 20.09 -7.86 5.48
CA PHE A 13 19.07 -8.17 6.48
C PHE A 13 17.70 -8.36 5.87
N ILE A 14 17.29 -7.44 4.98
CA ILE A 14 15.98 -7.48 4.30
C ILE A 14 15.89 -8.71 3.39
N HIS A 15 16.86 -8.91 2.50
CA HIS A 15 16.82 -10.03 1.56
C HIS A 15 16.90 -11.37 2.28
N GLN A 16 17.68 -11.48 3.34
CA GLN A 16 17.76 -12.69 4.14
C GLN A 16 16.44 -13.00 4.85
N GLY A 17 15.79 -11.98 5.44
CA GLY A 17 14.49 -12.13 6.07
C GLY A 17 13.40 -12.58 5.09
N PHE A 18 13.27 -11.91 3.95
CA PHE A 18 12.29 -12.29 2.93
C PHE A 18 12.56 -13.65 2.31
N SER A 19 13.83 -14.05 2.15
CA SER A 19 14.19 -15.38 1.68
C SER A 19 13.82 -16.49 2.68
N ILE A 20 14.05 -16.28 3.97
CA ILE A 20 13.66 -17.23 5.03
C ILE A 20 12.15 -17.45 5.05
N PHE A 21 11.38 -16.40 4.82
CA PHE A 21 9.91 -16.47 4.77
C PHE A 21 9.35 -16.91 3.41
N HIS A 22 10.20 -17.26 2.44
CA HIS A 22 9.79 -17.63 1.07
C HIS A 22 8.87 -16.56 0.43
N ALA A 23 9.18 -15.27 0.67
CA ALA A 23 8.35 -14.16 0.22
C ALA A 23 8.69 -13.70 -1.20
N TYR A 24 9.84 -14.09 -1.75
CA TYR A 24 10.21 -13.76 -3.11
C TYR A 24 9.49 -14.61 -4.14
N PRO A 25 9.11 -14.03 -5.30
CA PRO A 25 8.44 -14.76 -6.36
C PRO A 25 9.41 -15.75 -7.06
N GLU A 26 8.90 -16.92 -7.44
CA GLU A 26 9.70 -17.95 -8.13
C GLU A 26 10.16 -17.50 -9.53
N ASN A 27 9.39 -16.63 -10.18
CA ASN A 27 9.65 -16.12 -11.53
C ASN A 27 10.39 -14.78 -11.57
N GLU A 28 10.92 -14.31 -10.45
CA GLU A 28 11.63 -13.04 -10.33
C GLU A 28 10.80 -11.80 -10.75
N GLN A 29 9.48 -11.93 -10.83
CA GLN A 29 8.57 -10.86 -11.21
C GLN A 29 7.64 -10.48 -10.06
N SER A 30 7.54 -9.19 -9.77
CA SER A 30 6.57 -8.66 -8.82
C SER A 30 5.30 -8.23 -9.56
N SER A 31 4.21 -8.90 -9.29
CA SER A 31 2.90 -8.64 -9.91
C SER A 31 1.80 -8.59 -8.84
N PRO A 32 1.82 -7.57 -7.97
CA PRO A 32 1.02 -7.58 -6.73
C PRO A 32 -0.50 -7.59 -6.95
N LEU A 33 -0.98 -7.19 -8.13
CA LEU A 33 -2.40 -7.18 -8.47
C LEU A 33 -2.79 -8.33 -9.41
N ASP A 34 -1.86 -9.21 -9.72
CA ASP A 34 -2.12 -10.35 -10.58
C ASP A 34 -2.45 -11.61 -9.76
N LYS A 35 -3.42 -12.36 -10.23
CA LYS A 35 -3.86 -13.62 -9.63
C LYS A 35 -2.74 -14.69 -9.63
N SER A 36 -1.79 -14.61 -10.56
CA SER A 36 -0.62 -15.49 -10.65
C SER A 36 0.58 -15.02 -9.82
N SER A 37 0.44 -13.93 -9.06
CA SER A 37 1.51 -13.45 -8.20
C SER A 37 1.94 -14.50 -7.19
N SER A 38 3.22 -14.80 -7.15
CA SER A 38 3.83 -15.80 -6.26
C SER A 38 4.67 -15.20 -5.13
N GLY A 39 4.77 -13.86 -5.08
CA GLY A 39 5.57 -13.19 -4.06
C GLY A 39 5.75 -11.71 -4.32
N LEU A 40 6.60 -11.10 -3.54
CA LEU A 40 6.97 -9.68 -3.64
C LEU A 40 8.48 -9.52 -3.79
N ILE A 41 8.91 -8.39 -4.32
CA ILE A 41 10.32 -8.00 -4.39
C ILE A 41 10.51 -6.79 -3.47
N ALA A 42 11.40 -6.93 -2.48
CA ALA A 42 11.80 -5.82 -1.64
C ALA A 42 12.56 -4.77 -2.48
N ALA A 43 12.17 -3.53 -2.37
CA ALA A 43 12.77 -2.43 -3.12
C ALA A 43 13.20 -1.29 -2.20
N GLU A 44 14.19 -0.54 -2.65
CA GLU A 44 14.62 0.71 -2.03
C GLU A 44 14.08 1.90 -2.81
N GLY A 45 13.89 2.99 -2.11
CA GLY A 45 13.46 4.22 -2.75
C GLY A 45 12.92 5.25 -1.76
N ALA A 46 12.58 6.40 -2.31
CA ALA A 46 11.90 7.47 -1.60
C ALA A 46 10.82 8.07 -2.50
N SER A 47 9.70 8.41 -1.89
CA SER A 47 8.63 9.12 -2.58
C SER A 47 8.02 10.17 -1.65
N MET A 48 7.70 11.33 -2.21
CA MET A 48 7.03 12.41 -1.50
C MET A 48 5.93 13.01 -2.35
N CYS A 49 4.85 13.41 -1.70
CA CYS A 49 3.76 14.15 -2.33
C CYS A 49 3.35 15.35 -1.48
N VAL A 50 2.76 16.33 -2.14
CA VAL A 50 2.14 17.49 -1.49
C VAL A 50 0.64 17.24 -1.38
N LEU A 51 0.12 17.22 -0.16
CA LEU A 51 -1.30 17.11 0.11
C LEU A 51 -1.87 18.50 0.45
N LYS A 52 -2.98 18.84 -0.17
CA LYS A 52 -3.71 20.08 0.04
C LYS A 52 -5.22 19.80 0.00
N ARG A 53 -6.02 20.55 0.74
CA ARG A 53 -7.48 20.43 0.62
C ARG A 53 -7.91 20.79 -0.80
N TYR A 54 -8.88 20.06 -1.33
CA TYR A 54 -9.32 20.22 -2.70
C TYR A 54 -9.74 21.65 -3.03
N ASP A 55 -10.61 22.25 -2.21
CA ASP A 55 -11.11 23.60 -2.43
C ASP A 55 -9.99 24.66 -2.38
N ASP A 56 -9.00 24.47 -1.51
CA ASP A 56 -7.83 25.34 -1.45
C ASP A 56 -6.95 25.22 -2.71
N ALA A 57 -6.77 23.99 -3.21
CA ALA A 57 -6.00 23.75 -4.43
C ALA A 57 -6.69 24.36 -5.66
N VAL A 58 -8.01 24.23 -5.76
CA VAL A 58 -8.81 24.85 -6.83
C VAL A 58 -8.73 26.37 -6.76
N ARG A 59 -8.96 26.95 -5.57
CA ARG A 59 -8.90 28.41 -5.37
C ARG A 59 -7.52 28.98 -5.75
N ASP A 60 -6.46 28.28 -5.37
CA ASP A 60 -5.09 28.75 -5.56
C ASP A 60 -4.53 28.41 -6.96
N GLY A 61 -5.30 27.71 -7.80
CA GLY A 61 -4.94 27.32 -9.17
C GLY A 61 -3.85 26.25 -9.24
N ASP A 62 -3.72 25.42 -8.21
CA ASP A 62 -2.71 24.37 -8.17
C ASP A 62 -3.03 23.25 -9.18
N HIS A 63 -1.98 22.62 -9.72
CA HIS A 63 -2.16 21.43 -10.54
C HIS A 63 -2.50 20.22 -9.66
N ILE A 64 -3.67 19.62 -9.91
CA ILE A 64 -4.20 18.49 -9.14
C ILE A 64 -3.96 17.21 -9.96
N TYR A 65 -3.09 16.33 -9.47
CA TYR A 65 -2.81 15.02 -10.10
C TYR A 65 -3.90 14.00 -9.78
N ALA A 66 -4.40 14.00 -8.55
CA ALA A 66 -5.44 13.09 -8.07
C ALA A 66 -6.13 13.65 -6.83
N VAL A 67 -7.31 13.14 -6.53
CA VAL A 67 -8.08 13.49 -5.34
C VAL A 67 -8.31 12.25 -4.50
N ILE A 68 -7.89 12.29 -3.22
CA ILE A 68 -8.20 11.24 -2.25
C ILE A 68 -9.63 11.46 -1.78
N ARG A 69 -10.55 10.60 -2.20
CA ARG A 69 -11.99 10.72 -1.87
C ARG A 69 -12.38 9.94 -0.63
N GLY A 70 -11.69 8.86 -0.33
CA GLY A 70 -11.97 8.02 0.82
C GLY A 70 -10.74 7.26 1.29
N THR A 71 -10.78 6.87 2.54
CA THR A 71 -9.75 6.04 3.18
C THR A 71 -10.41 4.95 4.00
N GLY A 72 -9.85 3.75 3.99
CA GLY A 72 -10.34 2.63 4.77
C GLY A 72 -9.22 1.97 5.55
N LEU A 73 -9.44 1.75 6.81
CA LEU A 73 -8.52 1.04 7.69
C LEU A 73 -9.21 -0.18 8.26
N SER A 74 -8.48 -1.28 8.33
CA SER A 74 -8.89 -2.48 9.03
C SER A 74 -7.70 -3.15 9.72
N ASN A 75 -7.99 -4.21 10.43
CA ASN A 75 -6.98 -5.02 11.09
C ASN A 75 -7.27 -6.48 10.78
N ASP A 76 -6.23 -7.27 10.55
CA ASP A 76 -6.38 -8.70 10.22
C ASP A 76 -6.85 -9.54 11.43
N GLY A 77 -6.82 -8.97 12.63
CA GLY A 77 -7.31 -9.63 13.84
C GLY A 77 -6.51 -10.89 14.17
N LYS A 78 -7.21 -11.89 14.72
CA LYS A 78 -6.63 -13.19 15.03
C LYS A 78 -6.61 -14.07 13.79
N GLY A 79 -5.47 -14.14 13.10
CA GLY A 79 -5.23 -15.05 11.97
C GLY A 79 -4.62 -16.39 12.39
N LYS A 80 -4.39 -17.26 11.41
CA LYS A 80 -3.71 -18.55 11.61
C LYS A 80 -2.23 -18.39 11.97
N PHE A 81 -1.61 -17.35 11.45
CA PHE A 81 -0.20 -17.01 11.66
C PHE A 81 0.00 -15.51 11.47
N VAL A 82 0.98 -14.94 12.17
CA VAL A 82 1.19 -13.48 12.23
C VAL A 82 1.46 -12.83 10.86
N LEU A 83 2.01 -13.58 9.91
CA LEU A 83 2.32 -13.10 8.56
C LEU A 83 1.27 -13.50 7.50
N ASN A 84 0.22 -14.22 7.89
CA ASN A 84 -0.83 -14.57 6.93
C ASN A 84 -1.82 -13.42 6.78
N PRO A 85 -1.98 -12.88 5.55
CA PRO A 85 -2.98 -11.86 5.31
C PRO A 85 -4.39 -12.40 5.53
N ASN A 86 -5.28 -11.54 6.01
CA ASN A 86 -6.69 -11.85 6.15
C ASN A 86 -7.49 -11.16 5.03
N PRO A 87 -7.98 -11.91 4.03
CA PRO A 87 -8.75 -11.33 2.94
C PRO A 87 -9.99 -10.55 3.41
N GLN A 88 -10.64 -10.99 4.49
CA GLN A 88 -11.80 -10.29 5.04
C GLN A 88 -11.42 -8.92 5.63
N GLY A 89 -10.25 -8.83 6.28
CA GLY A 89 -9.71 -7.56 6.72
C GLY A 89 -9.46 -6.61 5.55
N GLN A 90 -8.88 -7.11 4.47
CA GLN A 90 -8.65 -6.31 3.27
C GLN A 90 -9.96 -5.84 2.62
N ILE A 91 -10.93 -6.73 2.45
CA ILE A 91 -12.26 -6.40 1.92
C ILE A 91 -12.90 -5.29 2.76
N LEU A 92 -12.88 -5.43 4.08
CA LEU A 92 -13.44 -4.42 4.99
C LEU A 92 -12.75 -3.04 4.84
N ALA A 93 -11.45 -3.02 4.59
CA ALA A 93 -10.74 -1.75 4.32
C ALA A 93 -11.21 -1.10 3.02
N TYR A 94 -11.39 -1.89 1.96
CA TYR A 94 -11.94 -1.39 0.69
C TYR A 94 -13.38 -0.89 0.85
N GLU A 95 -14.26 -1.66 1.45
CA GLU A 95 -15.66 -1.27 1.69
C GLU A 95 -15.75 0.08 2.42
N ARG A 96 -14.98 0.26 3.50
CA ARG A 96 -14.92 1.52 4.23
C ARG A 96 -14.41 2.68 3.40
N ALA A 97 -13.42 2.45 2.53
CA ALA A 97 -12.89 3.48 1.65
C ALA A 97 -13.92 3.90 0.59
N TYR A 98 -14.63 2.94 -0.02
CA TYR A 98 -15.69 3.19 -1.00
C TYR A 98 -16.90 3.88 -0.36
N GLU A 99 -17.33 3.42 0.80
CA GLU A 99 -18.40 4.05 1.58
C GLU A 99 -18.08 5.52 1.90
N GLN A 100 -16.87 5.80 2.40
CA GLN A 100 -16.43 7.17 2.67
C GLN A 100 -16.35 8.02 1.40
N ALA A 101 -15.93 7.43 0.29
CA ALA A 101 -15.83 8.10 -1.01
C ALA A 101 -17.19 8.29 -1.68
N GLN A 102 -18.27 7.66 -1.18
CA GLN A 102 -19.59 7.62 -1.78
C GLN A 102 -19.53 7.10 -3.24
N ILE A 103 -18.86 5.99 -3.43
CA ILE A 103 -18.72 5.28 -4.72
C ILE A 103 -19.29 3.89 -4.52
N ASP A 104 -20.18 3.48 -5.43
CA ASP A 104 -20.76 2.13 -5.49
C ASP A 104 -19.81 1.16 -6.20
#